data_80b8a136ee9cacc23cdacff08f83811e
#
_entry.id   80b8a136ee9cacc23cdacff08f83811e
#
_cell.length_a   1.000
_cell.length_b   1.000
_cell.length_c   1.000
_cell.angle_alpha   90.00
_cell.angle_beta   90.00
_cell.angle_gamma   90.00
#
_symmetry.space_group_name_H-M   'P 1'
#
loop_
_entity.id
_entity.type
_entity.pdbx_description
1 polymer ?
#
loop_
_entity_poly.entity_id
_entity_poly.type
_entity_poly.pdbx_seq_one_letter_code
_entity_poly.pdbx_strand_id
1 'polypeptide(L)'
;METNFDQIVEQLLEAPYWVIDFLPMQVPQDSKGQFFAVEQYYLQEPQHERLCHQFVDVLLKLNCYSDLFVSRDGGDEWLYPDPKMLEKWLTESLQNGHLCVLIDDGEALITASGGDTNLTLYNPSPALLELVRQLATAAGLFLWQPSTDRNC
;
A
#
# COMPACT_ATOMS: atom_id res chain seq x y z
N MET A 1 -25.07 8.12 -13.88
CA MET A 1 -25.02 8.18 -12.43
C MET A 1 -23.56 8.23 -11.99
N GLU A 2 -23.25 9.18 -11.18
CA GLU A 2 -21.88 9.34 -10.73
C GLU A 2 -21.54 8.33 -9.63
N THR A 3 -20.34 7.78 -9.72
CA THR A 3 -19.85 6.89 -8.68
C THR A 3 -19.34 7.72 -7.52
N ASN A 4 -19.78 7.38 -6.31
CA ASN A 4 -19.31 8.09 -5.12
C ASN A 4 -18.10 7.37 -4.58
N PHE A 5 -16.91 7.75 -5.07
CA PHE A 5 -15.67 7.10 -4.66
C PHE A 5 -15.36 7.34 -3.19
N ASP A 6 -15.73 8.49 -2.65
CA ASP A 6 -15.48 8.76 -1.24
C ASP A 6 -16.23 7.77 -0.35
N GLN A 7 -17.47 7.47 -0.70
CA GLN A 7 -18.26 6.53 0.08
C GLN A 7 -17.70 5.11 -0.03
N ILE A 8 -17.24 4.73 -1.23
CA ILE A 8 -16.61 3.43 -1.43
C ILE A 8 -15.36 3.32 -0.57
N VAL A 9 -14.52 4.37 -0.57
CA VAL A 9 -13.29 4.37 0.23
C VAL A 9 -13.62 4.24 1.72
N GLU A 10 -14.61 4.97 2.20
CA GLU A 10 -14.99 4.89 3.61
C GLU A 10 -15.39 3.48 4.02
N GLN A 11 -16.14 2.81 3.16
CA GLN A 11 -16.54 1.44 3.43
C GLN A 11 -15.36 0.49 3.43
N LEU A 12 -14.44 0.66 2.48
CA LEU A 12 -13.29 -0.21 2.38
C LEU A 12 -12.33 -0.04 3.54
N LEU A 13 -12.21 1.19 4.08
CA LEU A 13 -11.33 1.43 5.21
C LEU A 13 -11.78 0.71 6.48
N GLU A 14 -13.02 0.24 6.52
CA GLU A 14 -13.52 -0.54 7.65
C GLU A 14 -13.47 -2.04 7.40
N ALA A 15 -13.04 -2.45 6.22
CA ALA A 15 -12.96 -3.85 5.87
C ALA A 15 -11.68 -4.49 6.42
N PRO A 16 -11.63 -5.83 6.46
CA PRO A 16 -10.38 -6.50 6.83
C PRO A 16 -9.25 -6.08 5.92
N TYR A 17 -8.04 -5.99 6.48
CA TYR A 17 -6.91 -5.50 5.71
C TYR A 17 -5.65 -6.30 5.98
N TRP A 18 -4.72 -6.20 5.04
CA TRP A 18 -3.40 -6.82 5.10
C TRP A 18 -2.36 -5.73 4.89
N VAL A 19 -1.10 -6.05 5.19
CA VAL A 19 0.00 -5.10 5.07
C VAL A 19 0.99 -5.66 4.06
N ILE A 20 1.43 -4.79 3.13
CA ILE A 20 2.53 -5.09 2.22
C ILE A 20 3.74 -4.39 2.81
N ASP A 21 4.73 -5.15 3.26
CA ASP A 21 5.77 -4.63 4.13
C ASP A 21 7.13 -5.20 3.73
N PHE A 22 8.19 -4.54 4.16
CA PHE A 22 9.52 -5.08 3.97
C PHE A 22 9.87 -6.13 5.03
N LEU A 23 9.00 -6.29 6.03
CA LEU A 23 9.15 -7.31 7.06
C LEU A 23 8.02 -8.34 6.93
N PRO A 24 8.28 -9.59 7.35
CA PRO A 24 7.30 -10.66 7.11
C PRO A 24 6.16 -10.72 8.12
N MET A 25 6.25 -9.97 9.21
CA MET A 25 5.23 -10.01 10.24
C MET A 25 5.34 -8.76 11.10
N GLN A 26 4.34 -8.57 11.94
CA GLN A 26 4.32 -7.44 12.85
C GLN A 26 5.48 -7.54 13.85
N VAL A 27 6.16 -6.41 14.06
CA VAL A 27 7.27 -6.34 14.99
C VAL A 27 6.76 -6.45 16.42
N PRO A 28 7.45 -7.19 17.30
CA PRO A 28 7.04 -7.28 18.70
C PRO A 28 7.02 -5.90 19.36
N GLN A 29 6.07 -5.70 20.27
CA GLN A 29 5.95 -4.42 20.95
C GLN A 29 7.17 -4.08 21.78
N ASP A 30 7.90 -5.08 22.23
CA ASP A 30 9.07 -4.87 23.07
C ASP A 30 10.39 -4.90 22.32
N SER A 31 10.38 -4.44 21.07
CA SER A 31 11.60 -4.40 20.26
C SER A 31 12.67 -3.46 20.82
N LYS A 32 12.31 -2.64 21.82
CA LYS A 32 13.26 -1.78 22.54
C LYS A 32 13.92 -0.74 21.63
N GLY A 33 13.16 -0.25 20.65
CA GLY A 33 13.66 0.80 19.77
C GLY A 33 14.44 0.31 18.58
N GLN A 34 14.73 -0.99 18.51
CA GLN A 34 15.47 -1.53 17.36
C GLN A 34 14.71 -1.33 16.08
N PHE A 35 13.41 -1.60 16.10
CA PHE A 35 12.60 -1.39 14.91
C PHE A 35 12.61 0.07 14.49
N PHE A 36 12.50 0.99 15.46
CA PHE A 36 12.50 2.40 15.15
C PHE A 36 13.79 2.81 14.44
N ALA A 37 14.93 2.30 14.90
CA ALA A 37 16.21 2.62 14.28
C ALA A 37 16.28 2.10 12.85
N VAL A 38 15.81 0.90 12.62
CA VAL A 38 15.79 0.31 11.28
C VAL A 38 14.82 1.07 10.37
N GLU A 39 13.65 1.41 10.89
CA GLU A 39 12.67 2.17 10.12
C GLU A 39 13.25 3.51 9.71
N GLN A 40 13.92 4.20 10.62
CA GLN A 40 14.53 5.49 10.29
C GLN A 40 15.61 5.35 9.22
N TYR A 41 16.36 4.26 9.25
CA TYR A 41 17.33 3.99 8.21
C TYR A 41 16.67 3.88 6.82
N TYR A 42 15.55 3.15 6.74
CA TYR A 42 14.87 2.96 5.47
C TYR A 42 14.07 4.18 5.02
N LEU A 43 13.84 5.14 5.92
CA LEU A 43 13.18 6.38 5.53
C LEU A 43 14.16 7.42 5.00
N GLN A 44 15.47 7.13 5.05
CA GLN A 44 16.51 8.04 4.54
C GLN A 44 16.98 7.58 3.17
N GLU A 45 17.41 8.54 2.35
CA GLU A 45 17.97 8.23 1.06
C GLU A 45 19.39 7.71 1.21
N PRO A 46 19.83 6.78 0.37
CA PRO A 46 19.14 6.23 -0.80
C PRO A 46 18.26 5.02 -0.49
N GLN A 47 18.18 4.58 0.76
CA GLN A 47 17.43 3.39 1.11
C GLN A 47 15.94 3.57 0.82
N HIS A 48 15.42 4.77 1.07
CA HIS A 48 14.01 5.03 0.86
C HIS A 48 13.63 4.90 -0.61
N GLU A 49 14.49 5.40 -1.50
CA GLU A 49 14.22 5.28 -2.93
C GLU A 49 14.16 3.82 -3.37
N ARG A 50 15.07 2.99 -2.85
CA ARG A 50 15.04 1.57 -3.19
C ARG A 50 13.78 0.89 -2.68
N LEU A 51 13.37 1.23 -1.47
CA LEU A 51 12.14 0.65 -0.91
C LEU A 51 10.94 1.09 -1.73
N CYS A 52 10.86 2.36 -2.10
CA CYS A 52 9.78 2.86 -2.94
C CYS A 52 9.70 2.11 -4.26
N HIS A 53 10.84 1.81 -4.88
CA HIS A 53 10.85 1.05 -6.12
C HIS A 53 10.27 -0.33 -5.96
N GLN A 54 10.47 -0.96 -4.81
CA GLN A 54 9.87 -2.27 -4.56
C GLN A 54 8.35 -2.17 -4.52
N PHE A 55 7.81 -1.14 -3.88
CA PHE A 55 6.36 -0.94 -3.85
C PHE A 55 5.81 -0.57 -5.23
N VAL A 56 6.55 0.27 -5.97
CA VAL A 56 6.16 0.63 -7.32
C VAL A 56 6.05 -0.61 -8.20
N ASP A 57 7.00 -1.53 -8.09
CA ASP A 57 6.98 -2.75 -8.88
C ASP A 57 5.72 -3.57 -8.61
N VAL A 58 5.30 -3.64 -7.35
CA VAL A 58 4.08 -4.38 -7.02
C VAL A 58 2.87 -3.75 -7.71
N LEU A 59 2.74 -2.42 -7.61
CA LEU A 59 1.58 -1.75 -8.18
C LEU A 59 1.59 -1.78 -9.71
N LEU A 60 2.76 -1.61 -10.33
CA LEU A 60 2.83 -1.65 -11.79
C LEU A 60 2.46 -3.02 -12.31
N LYS A 61 2.93 -4.06 -11.65
CA LYS A 61 2.61 -5.42 -12.09
C LYS A 61 1.15 -5.76 -11.79
N LEU A 62 0.64 -5.28 -10.68
CA LEU A 62 -0.78 -5.45 -10.37
C LEU A 62 -1.65 -4.81 -11.45
N ASN A 63 -1.23 -3.67 -11.96
CA ASN A 63 -1.98 -2.97 -13.00
C ASN A 63 -2.08 -3.77 -14.30
N CYS A 64 -1.24 -4.79 -14.47
CA CYS A 64 -1.37 -5.68 -15.63
C CYS A 64 -2.61 -6.56 -15.54
N TYR A 65 -3.15 -6.74 -14.35
CA TYR A 65 -4.27 -7.64 -14.11
C TYR A 65 -5.53 -6.91 -13.66
N SER A 66 -5.39 -5.73 -13.10
CA SER A 66 -6.50 -4.97 -12.52
C SER A 66 -6.37 -3.51 -12.88
N ASP A 67 -7.49 -2.85 -13.05
CA ASP A 67 -7.50 -1.41 -13.22
C ASP A 67 -7.16 -0.75 -11.88
N LEU A 68 -6.30 0.25 -11.93
CA LEU A 68 -5.94 1.01 -10.74
C LEU A 68 -6.40 2.45 -10.91
N PHE A 69 -7.25 2.89 -10.00
CA PHE A 69 -7.85 4.21 -10.04
C PHE A 69 -7.32 4.98 -8.83
N VAL A 70 -6.62 6.08 -9.07
CA VAL A 70 -5.75 6.69 -8.06
C VAL A 70 -6.20 8.09 -7.69
N SER A 71 -6.17 8.39 -6.40
CA SER A 71 -6.40 9.73 -5.87
C SER A 71 -5.26 10.10 -4.93
N ARG A 72 -4.77 11.33 -5.04
CA ARG A 72 -3.64 11.80 -4.24
C ARG A 72 -4.10 12.82 -3.19
N ASP A 73 -3.53 12.66 -1.97
CA ASP A 73 -3.66 13.66 -0.90
C ASP A 73 -5.10 14.02 -0.58
N GLY A 74 -5.99 13.01 -0.64
CA GLY A 74 -7.38 13.25 -0.34
C GLY A 74 -8.11 14.12 -1.36
N GLY A 75 -7.52 14.26 -2.56
CA GLY A 75 -8.12 15.06 -3.62
C GLY A 75 -9.40 14.46 -4.15
N ASP A 76 -10.14 15.28 -4.88
CA ASP A 76 -11.40 14.86 -5.46
C ASP A 76 -11.24 14.14 -6.79
N GLU A 77 -10.04 14.18 -7.35
CA GLU A 77 -9.79 13.59 -8.67
C GLU A 77 -9.37 12.13 -8.55
N TRP A 78 -9.98 11.31 -9.37
CA TRP A 78 -9.63 9.90 -9.47
C TRP A 78 -9.21 9.64 -10.92
N LEU A 79 -7.98 9.20 -11.11
CA LEU A 79 -7.37 9.09 -12.43
C LEU A 79 -6.79 7.71 -12.65
N TYR A 80 -6.74 7.30 -13.93
CA TYR A 80 -6.00 6.11 -14.35
C TYR A 80 -4.60 6.56 -14.77
N PRO A 81 -3.58 6.36 -13.94
CA PRO A 81 -2.25 6.82 -14.28
C PRO A 81 -1.56 5.90 -15.28
N ASP A 82 -0.70 6.47 -16.11
CA ASP A 82 0.23 5.62 -16.86
C ASP A 82 1.35 5.18 -15.91
N PRO A 83 2.23 4.25 -16.34
CA PRO A 83 3.25 3.73 -15.43
C PRO A 83 4.17 4.79 -14.83
N LYS A 84 4.58 5.78 -15.62
CA LYS A 84 5.46 6.83 -15.11
C LYS A 84 4.76 7.70 -14.08
N MET A 85 3.50 8.01 -14.30
CA MET A 85 2.73 8.81 -13.37
C MET A 85 2.49 8.04 -12.07
N LEU A 86 2.20 6.75 -12.17
CA LEU A 86 1.98 5.93 -10.99
C LEU A 86 3.25 5.87 -10.14
N GLU A 87 4.41 5.66 -10.79
CA GLU A 87 5.68 5.65 -10.10
C GLU A 87 5.92 6.98 -9.38
N LYS A 88 5.71 8.08 -10.08
CA LYS A 88 5.94 9.41 -9.51
C LYS A 88 5.02 9.67 -8.32
N TRP A 89 3.73 9.39 -8.49
CA TRP A 89 2.76 9.68 -7.44
C TRP A 89 2.99 8.82 -6.20
N LEU A 90 3.30 7.55 -6.40
CA LEU A 90 3.55 6.67 -5.26
C LEU A 90 4.82 7.09 -4.53
N THR A 91 5.89 7.40 -5.27
CA THR A 91 7.14 7.82 -4.65
C THR A 91 6.96 9.10 -3.86
N GLU A 92 6.27 10.07 -4.42
CA GLU A 92 6.01 11.34 -3.73
C GLU A 92 5.17 11.12 -2.48
N SER A 93 4.15 10.26 -2.58
CA SER A 93 3.26 10.03 -1.46
C SER A 93 3.95 9.30 -0.32
N LEU A 94 4.86 8.39 -0.62
CA LEU A 94 5.61 7.69 0.41
C LEU A 94 6.63 8.59 1.09
N GLN A 95 7.03 9.67 0.43
CA GLN A 95 7.93 10.63 1.04
C GLN A 95 7.17 11.64 1.92
N ASN A 96 6.08 12.18 1.42
CA ASN A 96 5.44 13.30 2.09
C ASN A 96 4.01 13.51 1.61
N GLY A 97 3.22 12.46 1.52
CA GLY A 97 1.87 12.61 1.03
C GLY A 97 0.99 11.45 1.39
N HIS A 98 -0.06 11.29 0.62
CA HIS A 98 -1.03 10.24 0.82
C HIS A 98 -1.59 9.82 -0.53
N LEU A 99 -1.75 8.51 -0.73
CA LEU A 99 -2.25 7.96 -1.97
C LEU A 99 -3.29 6.90 -1.69
N CYS A 100 -4.41 6.96 -2.41
CA CYS A 100 -5.43 5.93 -2.37
C CYS A 100 -5.52 5.30 -3.75
N VAL A 101 -5.51 3.98 -3.82
CA VAL A 101 -5.60 3.24 -5.08
C VAL A 101 -6.78 2.29 -4.99
N LEU A 102 -7.84 2.57 -5.76
CA LEU A 102 -8.97 1.66 -5.88
C LEU A 102 -8.65 0.63 -6.95
N ILE A 103 -8.89 -0.63 -6.63
CA ILE A 103 -8.61 -1.74 -7.52
C ILE A 103 -9.92 -2.15 -8.20
N ASP A 104 -9.88 -2.19 -9.53
CA ASP A 104 -11.04 -2.44 -10.37
C ASP A 104 -12.14 -1.42 -10.04
N ASP A 105 -13.36 -1.82 -9.85
CA ASP A 105 -14.46 -0.90 -9.61
C ASP A 105 -14.70 -0.67 -8.12
N GLY A 106 -13.64 -0.68 -7.32
CA GLY A 106 -13.80 -0.48 -5.89
C GLY A 106 -13.91 -1.78 -5.12
N GLU A 107 -13.41 -2.86 -5.67
CA GLU A 107 -13.43 -4.15 -4.98
C GLU A 107 -12.44 -4.17 -3.82
N ALA A 108 -11.35 -3.43 -3.94
CA ALA A 108 -10.33 -3.38 -2.90
C ALA A 108 -9.65 -2.02 -2.95
N LEU A 109 -8.86 -1.73 -1.92
CA LEU A 109 -8.20 -0.43 -1.79
C LEU A 109 -6.79 -0.63 -1.28
N ILE A 110 -5.82 0.08 -1.86
CA ILE A 110 -4.48 0.17 -1.31
C ILE A 110 -4.24 1.61 -0.90
N THR A 111 -3.67 1.81 0.29
CA THR A 111 -3.29 3.15 0.76
C THR A 111 -1.79 3.22 1.01
N ALA A 112 -1.22 4.39 0.76
CA ALA A 112 0.18 4.69 1.02
C ALA A 112 0.26 6.06 1.69
N SER A 113 1.15 6.21 2.68
CA SER A 113 1.28 7.47 3.40
C SER A 113 2.74 7.79 3.64
N GLY A 114 3.06 9.07 3.67
CA GLY A 114 4.41 9.54 3.94
C GLY A 114 4.86 9.12 5.33
N GLY A 115 6.13 8.70 5.43
CA GLY A 115 6.69 8.24 6.68
C GLY A 115 6.44 6.79 6.99
N ASP A 116 5.69 6.10 6.15
CA ASP A 116 5.44 4.67 6.33
C ASP A 116 6.40 3.84 5.49
N THR A 117 6.69 2.64 5.97
CA THR A 117 7.52 1.68 5.24
C THR A 117 6.70 0.52 4.74
N ASN A 118 5.40 0.75 4.55
CA ASN A 118 4.47 -0.31 4.11
C ASN A 118 3.29 0.32 3.38
N LEU A 119 2.55 -0.56 2.71
CA LEU A 119 1.25 -0.21 2.13
C LEU A 119 0.19 -1.03 2.83
N THR A 120 -1.06 -0.56 2.80
CA THR A 120 -2.18 -1.30 3.39
C THR A 120 -3.14 -1.71 2.28
N LEU A 121 -3.58 -2.96 2.29
CA LEU A 121 -4.50 -3.52 1.31
C LEU A 121 -5.80 -3.90 2.01
N TYR A 122 -6.88 -3.26 1.63
CA TYR A 122 -8.20 -3.46 2.23
C TYR A 122 -9.08 -4.32 1.34
N ASN A 123 -9.73 -5.29 1.94
CA ASN A 123 -10.81 -6.08 1.33
C ASN A 123 -10.43 -6.86 0.06
N PRO A 124 -9.26 -7.50 0.02
CA PRO A 124 -8.93 -8.27 -1.18
C PRO A 124 -9.78 -9.53 -1.27
N SER A 125 -10.15 -9.92 -2.49
CA SER A 125 -10.70 -11.24 -2.72
C SER A 125 -9.59 -12.27 -2.53
N PRO A 126 -9.93 -13.55 -2.35
CA PRO A 126 -8.88 -14.57 -2.24
C PRO A 126 -7.94 -14.60 -3.45
N ALA A 127 -8.46 -14.39 -4.65
CA ALA A 127 -7.63 -14.37 -5.84
C ALA A 127 -6.71 -13.16 -5.87
N LEU A 128 -7.22 -11.99 -5.50
CA LEU A 128 -6.40 -10.78 -5.44
C LEU A 128 -5.34 -10.91 -4.36
N LEU A 129 -5.71 -11.46 -3.21
CA LEU A 129 -4.77 -11.62 -2.11
C LEU A 129 -3.59 -12.50 -2.52
N GLU A 130 -3.87 -13.60 -3.22
CA GLU A 130 -2.81 -14.48 -3.68
C GLU A 130 -1.94 -13.83 -4.75
N LEU A 131 -2.55 -13.07 -5.66
CA LEU A 131 -1.79 -12.34 -6.67
C LEU A 131 -0.85 -11.33 -6.02
N VAL A 132 -1.38 -10.54 -5.08
CA VAL A 132 -0.55 -9.54 -4.41
C VAL A 132 0.56 -10.22 -3.61
N ARG A 133 0.28 -11.37 -2.98
CA ARG A 133 1.31 -12.11 -2.26
C ARG A 133 2.47 -12.49 -3.16
N GLN A 134 2.15 -12.99 -4.36
CA GLN A 134 3.20 -13.38 -5.30
C GLN A 134 3.99 -12.16 -5.80
N LEU A 135 3.29 -11.07 -6.09
CA LEU A 135 3.97 -9.86 -6.56
C LEU A 135 4.85 -9.24 -5.48
N ALA A 136 4.36 -9.21 -4.24
CA ALA A 136 5.14 -8.70 -3.13
C ALA A 136 6.39 -9.55 -2.91
N THR A 137 6.23 -10.87 -2.90
CA THR A 137 7.37 -11.78 -2.71
C THR A 137 8.42 -11.58 -3.80
N ALA A 138 7.97 -11.43 -5.05
CA ALA A 138 8.90 -11.23 -6.16
C ALA A 138 9.64 -9.90 -6.05
N ALA A 139 9.05 -8.92 -5.39
CA ALA A 139 9.68 -7.60 -5.20
C ALA A 139 10.54 -7.54 -3.93
N GLY A 140 10.66 -8.64 -3.20
CA GLY A 140 11.43 -8.64 -1.96
C GLY A 140 10.64 -8.15 -0.76
N LEU A 141 9.31 -8.16 -0.87
CA LEU A 141 8.42 -7.70 0.18
C LEU A 141 7.59 -8.87 0.69
N PHE A 142 6.76 -8.59 1.67
CA PHE A 142 5.91 -9.61 2.29
C PHE A 142 4.49 -9.09 2.43
N LEU A 143 3.55 -10.02 2.45
CA LEU A 143 2.15 -9.70 2.69
C LEU A 143 1.72 -10.43 3.95
N TRP A 144 1.22 -9.68 4.94
CA TRP A 144 0.80 -10.28 6.20
C TRP A 144 -0.39 -9.51 6.76
N GLN A 145 -1.08 -10.15 7.68
CA GLN A 145 -2.25 -9.55 8.30
C GLN A 145 -1.95 -9.30 9.77
N PRO A 146 -2.21 -8.08 10.26
CA PRO A 146 -2.00 -7.79 11.68
C PRO A 146 -2.86 -8.69 12.56
N SER A 147 -2.39 -8.97 13.76
CA SER A 147 -3.16 -9.77 14.70
C SER A 147 -4.46 -9.03 15.04
N THR A 148 -5.58 -9.76 14.94
CA THR A 148 -6.86 -9.21 15.35
C THR A 148 -7.06 -9.34 16.84
N ASP A 149 -6.15 -10.04 17.49
CA ASP A 149 -6.21 -10.27 18.90
C ASP A 149 -5.56 -9.10 19.59
N ARG A 150 -6.27 -8.07 19.64
CA ARG A 150 -5.69 -7.02 20.09
C ARG A 150 -5.94 -6.81 21.38
N ASN A 151 -6.22 -7.20 21.82
CA ASN A 151 -6.40 -6.96 22.94
C ASN A 151 -5.72 -6.46 23.55
N CYS A 152 -5.44 -6.37 23.07
CA CYS A 152 -4.81 -5.89 23.58
C CYS A 152 -4.80 -5.20 23.97
#